data_c6f357352e82a5d6b39aa4dc39217ac4
#
_entry.id   c6f357352e82a5d6b39aa4dc39217ac4
#
_cell.length_a   1.000
_cell.length_b   1.000
_cell.length_c   1.000
_cell.angle_alpha   90.00
_cell.angle_beta   90.00
_cell.angle_gamma   90.00
#
_symmetry.space_group_name_H-M   'P 1'
#
loop_
_entity.id
_entity.type
_entity.pdbx_description
1 polymer ?
#
loop_
_entity_poly.entity_id
_entity_poly.type
_entity_poly.pdbx_seq_one_letter_code
_entity_poly.pdbx_strand_id
1 'polypeptide(L)' 'MKQLINFVEVNGKEYMVSTTDTFDMGLETMVFESRNGKVTKWFGLYVNHYDTIDEAIKGHEEVINFLENLEKYI' A
#
# COMPACT_ATOMS: atom_id res chain seq x y z
N MET A 1 9.32 12.90 -4.09
CA MET A 1 8.22 12.29 -3.34
C MET A 1 8.76 11.75 -2.04
N LYS A 2 8.14 12.04 -0.93
CA LYS A 2 8.60 11.51 0.35
C LYS A 2 7.93 10.17 0.65
N GLN A 3 6.62 10.20 0.83
CA GLN A 3 5.88 9.00 1.18
C GLN A 3 4.39 9.23 0.94
N LEU A 4 3.72 8.21 0.42
CA LEU A 4 2.28 8.20 0.30
C LEU A 4 1.76 7.10 1.23
N ILE A 5 0.85 7.45 2.12
CA ILE A 5 0.25 6.49 3.04
C ILE A 5 -1.26 6.63 3.01
N ASN A 6 -1.94 5.50 2.81
CA ASN A 6 -3.39 5.43 2.91
C ASN A 6 -3.77 4.20 3.72
N PHE A 7 -4.88 4.31 4.43
CA PHE A 7 -5.46 3.18 5.15
C PHE A 7 -6.74 2.79 4.44
N VAL A 8 -6.91 1.50 4.23
CA VAL A 8 -8.06 0.95 3.51
C VAL A 8 -8.68 -0.14 4.37
N GLU A 9 -10.01 -0.10 4.53
CA GLU A 9 -10.73 -1.15 5.25
C GLU A 9 -11.39 -2.10 4.26
N VAL A 10 -11.17 -3.39 4.46
CA VAL A 10 -11.76 -4.46 3.66
C VAL A 10 -12.36 -5.49 4.62
N ASN A 11 -13.69 -5.62 4.60
CA ASN A 11 -14.40 -6.59 5.45
C ASN A 11 -14.00 -6.52 6.92
N GLY A 12 -13.90 -5.31 7.46
CA GLY A 12 -13.58 -5.10 8.86
C GLY A 12 -12.10 -5.19 9.21
N LYS A 13 -11.23 -5.43 8.24
CA LYS A 13 -9.78 -5.40 8.43
C LYS A 13 -9.20 -4.16 7.78
N GLU A 14 -8.25 -3.55 8.47
CA GLU A 14 -7.57 -2.36 7.97
C GLU A 14 -6.20 -2.72 7.42
N TYR A 15 -5.85 -2.10 6.30
CA TYR A 15 -4.54 -2.27 5.67
C TYR A 15 -3.91 -0.91 5.44
N MET A 16 -2.62 -0.82 5.66
CA MET A 16 -1.85 0.36 5.31
C MET A 16 -1.18 0.14 3.96
N VAL A 17 -1.47 1.04 3.02
CA VAL A 17 -0.79 1.08 1.72
C VAL A 17 0.26 2.17 1.83
N SER A 18 1.53 1.80 1.71
CA SER A 18 2.65 2.71 1.85
C SER A 18 3.51 2.68 0.59
N THR A 19 3.69 3.84 -0.03
CA THR A 19 4.61 3.98 -1.16
C THR A 19 5.71 4.93 -0.74
N THR A 20 6.95 4.46 -0.80
CA THR A 20 8.12 5.22 -0.34
C THR A 20 9.23 5.18 -1.35
N ASP A 21 10.08 6.19 -1.29
CA ASP A 21 11.34 6.21 -2.02
C ASP A 21 12.41 5.81 -1.02
N THR A 22 12.84 4.55 -1.10
CA THR A 22 13.85 4.02 -0.18
C THR A 22 15.24 4.21 -0.76
N PHE A 23 16.22 4.36 0.12
CA PHE A 23 17.60 4.60 -0.27
C PHE A 23 18.17 3.44 -1.10
N ASP A 24 17.92 2.22 -0.68
CA ASP A 24 18.51 1.04 -1.31
C ASP A 24 17.62 0.41 -2.39
N MET A 25 16.33 0.42 -2.18
CA MET A 25 15.38 -0.34 -3.00
C MET A 25 14.62 0.52 -3.99
N GLY A 26 14.84 1.84 -3.98
CA GLY A 26 14.13 2.77 -4.85
C GLY A 26 12.68 2.95 -4.45
N LEU A 27 11.84 3.20 -5.45
CA LEU A 27 10.41 3.45 -5.24
C LEU A 27 9.68 2.13 -5.07
N GLU A 28 8.95 1.98 -3.95
CA GLU A 28 8.21 0.74 -3.72
C GLU A 28 6.90 1.01 -2.99
N THR A 29 5.89 0.19 -3.31
CA THR A 29 4.63 0.14 -2.58
C THR A 29 4.59 -1.15 -1.78
N MET A 30 4.24 -1.04 -0.51
CA MET A 30 4.03 -2.18 0.37
C MET A 30 2.67 -2.07 1.04
N VAL A 31 2.05 -3.21 1.30
CA VAL A 31 0.79 -3.29 2.03
C VAL A 31 1.04 -4.06 3.32
N PHE A 32 0.61 -3.49 4.43
CA PHE A 32 0.73 -4.10 5.74
C PHE A 32 -0.64 -4.21 6.40
N GLU A 33 -0.81 -5.22 7.21
CA GLU A 33 -1.99 -5.29 8.07
C GLU A 33 -1.84 -4.24 9.18
N SER A 34 -2.92 -3.49 9.44
CA SER A 34 -2.90 -2.42 10.43
C SER A 34 -4.18 -2.41 11.24
N ARG A 35 -4.18 -1.60 12.31
CA ARG A 35 -5.36 -1.40 13.15
C ARG A 35 -5.29 -0.03 13.80
N ASN A 36 -6.35 0.75 13.62
CA ASN A 36 -6.45 2.11 14.17
C ASN A 36 -5.26 2.98 13.78
N GLY A 37 -4.82 2.86 12.52
CA GLY A 37 -3.72 3.66 11.98
C GLY A 37 -2.32 3.15 12.35
N LYS A 38 -2.21 1.97 12.94
CA LYS A 38 -0.92 1.40 13.33
C LYS A 38 -0.70 0.03 12.71
N VAL A 39 0.48 -0.19 12.16
CA VAL A 39 0.86 -1.48 11.58
C VAL A 39 0.93 -2.52 12.70
N THR A 40 0.22 -3.63 12.51
CA THR A 40 0.18 -4.71 13.49
C THR A 40 1.17 -5.83 13.15
N LYS A 41 1.50 -5.97 11.86
CA LYS A 41 2.47 -6.96 11.40
C LYS A 41 3.36 -6.30 10.37
N TRP A 42 4.67 -6.37 10.56
CA TRP A 42 5.64 -5.66 9.74
C TRP A 42 6.18 -6.46 8.56
N PHE A 43 5.61 -7.60 8.24
CA PHE A 43 5.94 -8.23 6.95
C PHE A 43 4.87 -7.86 5.94
N GLY A 44 5.35 -7.47 4.76
CA GLY A 44 4.46 -7.00 3.72
C GLY A 44 3.61 -8.11 3.14
N LEU A 45 2.33 -7.83 2.95
CA LEU A 45 1.41 -8.72 2.27
C LEU A 45 1.53 -8.59 0.75
N TYR A 46 2.09 -7.47 0.30
CA TYR A 46 2.25 -7.14 -1.11
C TYR A 46 3.44 -6.19 -1.24
N VAL A 47 4.23 -6.37 -2.28
CA VAL A 47 5.36 -5.49 -2.60
C VAL A 47 5.42 -5.29 -4.11
N ASN A 48 5.60 -4.05 -4.54
CA ASN A 48 5.89 -3.74 -5.94
C ASN A 48 6.89 -2.60 -6.02
N HIS A 49 7.70 -2.61 -7.07
CA HIS A 49 8.75 -1.63 -7.29
C HIS A 49 8.50 -0.86 -8.59
N TYR A 50 8.97 0.38 -8.64
CA TYR A 50 8.76 1.27 -9.78
C TYR A 50 10.04 1.98 -10.16
N ASP A 51 10.12 2.37 -11.43
CA ASP A 51 11.28 3.09 -11.94
C ASP A 51 11.11 4.61 -11.85
N THR A 52 9.87 5.10 -11.88
CA THR A 52 9.58 6.53 -11.86
C THR A 52 8.57 6.89 -10.79
N ILE A 53 8.58 8.16 -10.38
CA ILE A 53 7.61 8.68 -9.42
C ILE A 53 6.18 8.58 -9.96
N ASP A 54 5.97 8.87 -11.24
CA ASP A 54 4.65 8.78 -11.85
C ASP A 54 4.10 7.36 -11.79
N GLU A 55 4.95 6.38 -12.08
CA GLU A 55 4.56 4.98 -11.97
C GLU A 55 4.25 4.59 -10.53
N ALA A 56 5.02 5.11 -9.57
CA ALA A 56 4.80 4.84 -8.16
C ALA A 56 3.47 5.40 -7.66
N ILE A 57 3.13 6.62 -8.07
CA ILE A 57 1.86 7.25 -7.70
C ILE A 57 0.70 6.46 -8.29
N LYS A 58 0.80 6.10 -9.55
CA LYS A 58 -0.21 5.31 -10.23
C LYS A 58 -0.38 3.93 -9.57
N GLY A 59 0.73 3.29 -9.27
CA GLY A 59 0.72 1.97 -8.62
C GLY A 59 0.11 2.02 -7.24
N HIS A 60 0.38 3.08 -6.48
CA HIS A 60 -0.23 3.28 -5.17
C HIS A 60 -1.76 3.34 -5.28
N GLU A 61 -2.27 4.11 -6.22
CA GLU A 61 -3.71 4.24 -6.46
C GLU A 61 -4.32 2.93 -6.93
N GLU A 62 -3.62 2.19 -7.78
CA GLU A 62 -4.09 0.90 -8.28
C GLU A 62 -4.24 -0.12 -7.15
N VAL A 63 -3.30 -0.13 -6.20
CA VAL A 63 -3.37 -1.02 -5.04
C VAL A 63 -4.56 -0.67 -4.16
N ILE A 64 -4.79 0.62 -3.91
CA ILE A 64 -5.95 1.08 -3.13
C ILE A 64 -7.24 0.63 -3.82
N ASN A 65 -7.35 0.84 -5.12
CA ASN A 65 -8.54 0.44 -5.87
C ASN A 65 -8.76 -1.06 -5.82
N PHE A 66 -7.68 -1.84 -5.93
CA PHE A 66 -7.76 -3.29 -5.82
C PHE A 66 -8.32 -3.72 -4.46
N LEU A 67 -7.79 -3.15 -3.39
CA LEU A 67 -8.26 -3.48 -2.04
C LEU A 67 -9.71 -3.08 -1.83
N GLU A 68 -10.09 -1.89 -2.27
CA GLU A 68 -11.46 -1.42 -2.14
C GLU A 68 -12.46 -2.26 -2.93
N ASN A 69 -12.03 -2.87 -4.01
CA ASN A 69 -12.88 -3.72 -4.83
C ASN A 69 -12.95 -5.17 -4.36
N LEU A 70 -12.09 -5.58 -3.45
CA LEU A 70 -12.10 -6.97 -2.95
C LEU A 70 -13.43 -7.33 -2.30
N GLU A 71 -14.07 -6.40 -1.61
CA GLU A 71 -15.35 -6.64 -0.95
C GLU A 71 -16.45 -7.06 -1.91
N LYS A 72 -16.33 -6.70 -3.19
CA LYS A 72 -17.33 -7.04 -4.19
C LYS A 72 -17.31 -8.51 -4.58
N TYR A 73 -16.26 -9.22 -4.22
CA TYR A 73 -16.06 -10.61 -4.60
C TYR A 73 -16.19 -11.59 -3.43
N ILE A 74 -16.57 -11.09 -2.29
CA ILE A 74 -16.68 -11.90 -1.08
C ILE A 74 -18.12 -12.04 -0.63
#